data_270345aa274131550e1bfea4f6d202e4
#
_entry.id   270345aa274131550e1bfea4f6d202e4
#
_cell.length_a   1.000
_cell.length_b   1.000
_cell.length_c   1.000
_cell.angle_alpha   90.00
_cell.angle_beta   90.00
_cell.angle_gamma   90.00
#
_symmetry.space_group_name_H-M   'P 1'
#
loop_
_entity.id
_entity.type
_entity.pdbx_description
1 polymer ?
#
loop_
_entity_poly.entity_id
_entity_poly.type
_entity_poly.pdbx_seq_one_letter_code
_entity_poly.pdbx_strand_id
1 'polypeptide(L)'
;MLLGTKSCRAVWWGMTTSLCVCLCLVACKYTPKGMFPSDAPDKDVNQDTLRTRGTSSIEGIDVDSIYQEINALCQKNRRQFASDRFVAHFYQNNHRLLWTDWYGMKPQADTLLAKLDRVGEHGLSTRFFLVDSIRMDMARVLAFQSNSREVTDINQVIARLDYHLTRSFLRYYVGQRYGFMQPWHVFNRLDVLKEDTVRQRIISYRQLFDVDIERADSASMATLLGNMMKGGGIAPLLDSCEMRTPLYQAMQRKLSEGNIDREKRQKIVCNMERLRWRNMLPDELMSRKQVVVNIAALQLYAYSEDSVMKMKIACGSMKNKTPMLHSFLKYIQLNPTWNIPYSIIKNEVAVHAQDSAYFARNNYQIVNKESRHIEDVRSVTARMLVSGRYSVIQKGGEGNSLGRIIFRFDNNFSVYLHDTSNRQVFDRRHRTVSHGCVRVQYPYELLTYMIGEKDEWTMDKIRITVGLPPMTPRGERYMEKVEDDDHVTLISFLKIEPQVPLYITYFTVYPEENNQLKFYTDIYEYDKIMWEQLKPYCDF
;
A
#
# COMPACT_ATOMS: atom_id res chain seq x y z
N MET A 1 -46.46 -54.80 -15.56
CA MET A 1 -45.53 -55.89 -15.29
C MET A 1 -44.43 -55.34 -14.47
N LEU A 2 -44.53 -55.54 -13.19
CA LEU A 2 -43.67 -56.30 -12.27
C LEU A 2 -42.35 -55.62 -12.01
N LEU A 3 -42.20 -54.94 -10.85
CA LEU A 3 -41.75 -55.43 -9.51
C LEU A 3 -40.24 -55.70 -9.54
N GLY A 4 -39.44 -55.29 -8.64
CA GLY A 4 -39.48 -55.14 -7.21
C GLY A 4 -38.10 -54.60 -6.74
N THR A 5 -38.03 -53.79 -5.79
CA THR A 5 -37.97 -53.95 -4.33
C THR A 5 -36.65 -54.46 -3.74
N LYS A 6 -36.24 -53.74 -2.72
CA LYS A 6 -35.53 -54.12 -1.47
C LYS A 6 -33.99 -54.20 -1.53
N SER A 7 -33.23 -53.90 -0.53
CA SER A 7 -33.39 -53.32 0.82
C SER A 7 -32.01 -53.35 1.48
N CYS A 8 -31.78 -52.39 2.34
CA CYS A 8 -31.06 -52.40 3.64
C CYS A 8 -29.89 -53.36 3.87
N ARG A 9 -28.81 -52.91 4.38
CA ARG A 9 -28.40 -53.10 5.80
C ARG A 9 -27.13 -52.33 6.18
N ALA A 10 -27.25 -51.70 7.29
CA ALA A 10 -26.21 -51.06 8.12
C ALA A 10 -25.43 -52.14 8.89
N VAL A 11 -24.20 -51.81 9.31
CA VAL A 11 -23.48 -52.18 10.56
C VAL A 11 -22.34 -51.21 10.71
N TRP A 12 -22.26 -50.31 11.58
CA TRP A 12 -22.00 -50.13 13.01
C TRP A 12 -20.56 -50.52 13.44
N TRP A 13 -20.02 -49.61 14.25
CA TRP A 13 -18.95 -49.57 15.25
C TRP A 13 -17.72 -48.81 14.79
N GLY A 14 -17.16 -47.87 15.56
CA GLY A 14 -17.45 -47.38 16.90
C GLY A 14 -16.48 -46.23 17.23
N MET A 15 -16.97 -45.37 18.04
CA MET A 15 -16.36 -44.53 19.10
C MET A 15 -14.83 -44.28 19.11
N THR A 16 -14.36 -43.02 19.24
CA THR A 16 -14.29 -42.36 20.53
C THR A 16 -13.92 -40.85 20.44
N THR A 17 -14.60 -40.05 21.21
CA THR A 17 -14.28 -38.87 22.05
C THR A 17 -13.82 -37.58 21.35
N SER A 18 -14.68 -36.65 21.21
CA SER A 18 -15.09 -35.53 22.09
C SER A 18 -13.96 -34.64 22.60
N LEU A 19 -13.92 -33.41 22.11
CA LEU A 19 -13.83 -32.24 22.99
C LEU A 19 -14.42 -30.99 22.31
N CYS A 20 -15.55 -30.55 22.84
CA CYS A 20 -16.10 -29.20 22.64
C CYS A 20 -15.19 -28.16 23.28
N VAL A 21 -14.94 -27.05 22.57
CA VAL A 21 -14.60 -25.80 23.23
C VAL A 21 -15.55 -24.72 22.74
N CYS A 22 -16.35 -24.23 23.70
CA CYS A 22 -17.30 -23.15 23.56
C CYS A 22 -16.62 -21.82 23.25
N LEU A 23 -17.20 -21.11 22.26
CA LEU A 23 -17.02 -19.66 22.11
C LEU A 23 -17.73 -18.93 23.28
N CYS A 24 -16.99 -18.11 23.99
CA CYS A 24 -17.55 -17.00 24.76
C CYS A 24 -17.04 -15.69 24.21
N LEU A 25 -17.92 -14.96 23.54
CA LEU A 25 -17.79 -13.53 23.26
C LEU A 25 -17.96 -12.77 24.58
N VAL A 26 -16.93 -12.06 25.02
CA VAL A 26 -17.08 -10.98 26.00
C VAL A 26 -16.31 -9.77 25.48
N ALA A 27 -17.06 -8.74 25.14
CA ALA A 27 -16.55 -7.41 24.89
C ALA A 27 -16.06 -6.80 26.20
N CYS A 28 -14.76 -6.47 26.29
CA CYS A 28 -14.27 -5.61 27.36
C CYS A 28 -13.51 -4.44 26.78
N LYS A 29 -14.05 -3.24 27.03
CA LYS A 29 -13.33 -1.97 26.97
C LYS A 29 -12.20 -2.03 28.00
N TYR A 30 -10.95 -1.87 27.57
CA TYR A 30 -9.86 -1.63 28.48
C TYR A 30 -8.95 -0.52 27.97
N THR A 31 -8.88 0.56 28.74
CA THR A 31 -7.79 1.54 28.73
C THR A 31 -6.57 0.90 29.38
N PRO A 32 -5.37 0.94 28.78
CA PRO A 32 -4.19 0.41 29.44
C PRO A 32 -3.53 1.47 30.30
N LYS A 33 -3.74 1.37 31.62
CA LYS A 33 -2.75 1.80 32.60
C LYS A 33 -1.71 0.67 32.75
N GLY A 34 -0.44 1.07 32.80
CA GLY A 34 0.74 0.21 32.77
C GLY A 34 0.65 -1.03 33.63
N MET A 35 1.09 -2.12 33.03
CA MET A 35 1.59 -3.30 33.72
C MET A 35 2.63 -3.95 32.81
N PHE A 36 3.89 -3.65 33.10
CA PHE A 36 4.94 -4.60 32.80
C PHE A 36 4.88 -5.67 33.89
N PRO A 37 4.85 -6.98 33.55
CA PRO A 37 5.11 -8.00 34.54
C PRO A 37 6.53 -7.78 35.02
N SER A 38 6.70 -7.59 36.32
CA SER A 38 7.95 -7.74 37.01
C SER A 38 8.23 -9.24 37.14
N ASP A 39 8.56 -9.88 36.05
CA ASP A 39 9.33 -11.12 36.13
C ASP A 39 10.77 -10.70 36.32
N ALA A 40 11.28 -11.03 37.48
CA ALA A 40 12.67 -10.89 37.80
C ALA A 40 13.49 -11.45 36.63
N PRO A 41 14.52 -10.73 36.16
CA PRO A 41 15.39 -11.29 35.15
C PRO A 41 15.94 -12.59 35.71
N ASP A 42 15.78 -13.64 34.89
CA ASP A 42 16.52 -14.85 35.07
C ASP A 42 17.99 -14.45 35.26
N LYS A 43 18.38 -14.35 36.51
CA LYS A 43 19.75 -14.15 36.88
C LYS A 43 20.45 -15.40 36.41
N ASP A 44 21.44 -15.19 35.60
CA ASP A 44 22.39 -16.19 35.23
C ASP A 44 22.17 -16.91 33.91
N VAL A 45 22.99 -16.48 32.98
CA VAL A 45 24.00 -17.35 32.34
C VAL A 45 25.18 -16.53 31.80
N ASN A 46 25.13 -15.20 31.74
CA ASN A 46 26.23 -14.45 31.09
C ASN A 46 26.92 -13.34 31.93
N GLN A 47 26.31 -12.84 33.00
CA GLN A 47 27.10 -12.00 33.92
C GLN A 47 28.06 -12.85 34.78
N ASP A 48 27.66 -14.08 35.13
CA ASP A 48 28.54 -14.98 35.88
C ASP A 48 29.62 -15.61 35.00
N THR A 49 29.41 -15.83 33.70
CA THR A 49 30.50 -16.27 32.82
C THR A 49 31.57 -15.19 32.63
N LEU A 50 31.20 -13.92 32.74
CA LEU A 50 32.15 -12.81 32.73
C LEU A 50 32.82 -12.56 34.06
N ARG A 51 32.17 -12.90 35.19
CA ARG A 51 32.71 -12.71 36.56
C ARG A 51 33.25 -13.99 37.23
N THR A 52 32.86 -15.19 36.80
CA THR A 52 33.18 -16.45 37.49
C THR A 52 34.28 -17.30 36.86
N ARG A 53 34.80 -16.97 35.67
CA ARG A 53 36.10 -17.48 35.24
C ARG A 53 37.16 -16.49 35.66
N GLY A 54 37.76 -16.80 36.80
CA GLY A 54 38.82 -16.01 37.36
C GLY A 54 39.86 -15.57 36.34
N THR A 55 40.19 -14.29 36.39
CA THR A 55 41.47 -13.68 36.00
C THR A 55 42.11 -14.14 34.68
N SER A 56 41.36 -14.15 33.58
CA SER A 56 41.95 -13.94 32.28
C SER A 56 41.12 -12.86 31.56
N SER A 57 41.20 -11.61 32.06
CA SER A 57 40.96 -10.46 31.24
C SER A 57 41.90 -10.62 30.03
N ILE A 58 41.35 -10.67 28.80
CA ILE A 58 42.19 -10.45 27.63
C ILE A 58 42.84 -9.10 27.90
N GLU A 59 44.17 -9.09 27.99
CA GLU A 59 44.93 -7.89 28.34
C GLU A 59 44.51 -6.75 27.41
N GLY A 60 43.91 -5.68 27.96
CA GLY A 60 43.46 -4.50 27.22
C GLY A 60 41.97 -4.39 26.95
N ILE A 61 41.09 -5.36 27.29
CA ILE A 61 39.63 -5.21 27.10
C ILE A 61 38.95 -4.79 28.41
N ASP A 62 38.32 -3.59 28.38
CA ASP A 62 37.50 -3.03 29.45
C ASP A 62 36.05 -2.91 29.01
N VAL A 63 35.19 -3.78 29.54
CA VAL A 63 33.77 -3.89 29.18
C VAL A 63 32.99 -2.62 29.56
N ASP A 64 33.30 -1.99 30.68
CA ASP A 64 32.59 -0.76 31.11
C ASP A 64 32.92 0.39 30.19
N SER A 65 34.17 0.54 29.75
CA SER A 65 34.60 1.51 28.76
C SER A 65 33.89 1.30 27.42
N ILE A 66 33.71 0.05 26.95
CA ILE A 66 32.99 -0.28 25.73
C ILE A 66 31.54 0.18 25.81
N TYR A 67 30.84 -0.07 26.91
CA TYR A 67 29.44 0.36 27.06
C TYR A 67 29.28 1.87 27.21
N GLN A 68 30.22 2.57 27.85
CA GLN A 68 30.21 4.04 27.89
C GLN A 68 30.30 4.62 26.48
N GLU A 69 31.18 4.10 25.63
CA GLU A 69 31.35 4.56 24.26
C GLU A 69 30.11 4.22 23.40
N ILE A 70 29.52 3.03 23.52
CA ILE A 70 28.26 2.69 22.84
C ILE A 70 27.14 3.66 23.22
N ASN A 71 27.00 3.98 24.50
CA ASN A 71 26.00 4.92 24.97
C ASN A 71 26.22 6.32 24.41
N ALA A 72 27.45 6.80 24.33
CA ALA A 72 27.80 8.08 23.70
C ALA A 72 27.40 8.09 22.21
N LEU A 73 27.71 7.01 21.47
CA LEU A 73 27.31 6.86 20.07
C LEU A 73 25.79 6.81 19.90
N CYS A 74 25.07 6.14 20.79
CA CYS A 74 23.61 6.11 20.80
C CYS A 74 23.01 7.50 21.01
N GLN A 75 23.49 8.27 21.95
CA GLN A 75 23.01 9.63 22.21
C GLN A 75 23.26 10.56 21.01
N LYS A 76 24.46 10.52 20.43
CA LYS A 76 24.84 11.32 19.27
C LYS A 76 23.95 11.06 18.07
N ASN A 77 23.54 9.82 17.82
CA ASN A 77 22.87 9.39 16.59
C ASN A 77 21.35 9.13 16.75
N ARG A 78 20.80 9.21 17.95
CA ARG A 78 19.42 8.82 18.32
C ARG A 78 18.32 9.37 17.41
N ARG A 79 18.54 10.52 16.79
CA ARG A 79 17.51 11.23 16.01
C ARG A 79 17.73 11.21 14.50
N GLN A 80 18.73 10.52 14.00
CA GLN A 80 19.03 10.56 12.57
C GLN A 80 17.98 9.79 11.74
N PHE A 81 17.66 8.55 12.14
CA PHE A 81 16.67 7.72 11.46
C PHE A 81 15.76 7.02 12.46
N ALA A 82 14.57 6.58 12.02
CA ALA A 82 13.60 5.91 12.88
C ALA A 82 14.18 4.63 13.52
N SER A 83 14.95 3.84 12.76
CA SER A 83 15.63 2.62 13.23
C SER A 83 16.68 2.89 14.31
N ASP A 84 17.34 4.05 14.29
CA ASP A 84 18.39 4.38 15.28
C ASP A 84 17.83 4.50 16.71
N ARG A 85 16.53 4.77 16.87
CA ARG A 85 15.85 4.75 18.17
C ARG A 85 15.75 3.35 18.77
N PHE A 86 15.57 2.33 17.93
CA PHE A 86 15.56 0.93 18.39
C PHE A 86 16.94 0.49 18.86
N VAL A 87 18.02 0.92 18.18
CA VAL A 87 19.40 0.69 18.61
C VAL A 87 19.66 1.31 19.99
N ALA A 88 19.30 2.58 20.17
CA ALA A 88 19.50 3.27 21.44
C ALA A 88 18.69 2.60 22.56
N HIS A 89 17.45 2.22 22.31
CA HIS A 89 16.61 1.53 23.29
C HIS A 89 17.21 0.17 23.68
N PHE A 90 17.73 -0.57 22.72
CA PHE A 90 18.36 -1.87 22.98
C PHE A 90 19.55 -1.74 23.93
N TYR A 91 20.56 -0.90 23.62
CA TYR A 91 21.77 -0.77 24.44
C TYR A 91 21.53 -0.07 25.80
N GLN A 92 20.48 0.74 25.92
CA GLN A 92 20.08 1.32 27.22
C GLN A 92 19.50 0.27 28.18
N ASN A 93 18.90 -0.81 27.65
CA ASN A 93 18.25 -1.83 28.46
C ASN A 93 19.04 -3.16 28.52
N ASN A 94 20.09 -3.32 27.71
CA ASN A 94 20.88 -4.55 27.64
C ASN A 94 22.36 -4.21 27.60
N HIS A 95 23.09 -4.75 28.56
CA HIS A 95 24.56 -4.70 28.60
C HIS A 95 25.14 -5.95 27.94
N ARG A 96 24.92 -6.13 26.62
CA ARG A 96 25.40 -7.27 25.84
C ARG A 96 25.85 -6.85 24.45
N LEU A 97 27.01 -7.34 24.02
CA LEU A 97 27.51 -7.20 22.67
C LEU A 97 26.84 -8.24 21.77
N LEU A 98 26.31 -7.79 20.63
CA LEU A 98 25.61 -8.67 19.69
C LEU A 98 26.54 -9.39 18.73
N TRP A 99 27.62 -8.75 18.31
CA TRP A 99 28.47 -9.15 17.19
C TRP A 99 29.85 -9.62 17.58
N THR A 100 30.24 -9.40 18.83
CA THR A 100 31.54 -9.81 19.38
C THR A 100 31.35 -10.61 20.67
N ASP A 101 32.31 -11.46 21.00
CA ASP A 101 32.43 -12.18 22.27
C ASP A 101 33.89 -12.29 22.66
N TRP A 102 34.18 -13.10 23.71
CA TRP A 102 35.55 -13.32 24.17
C TRP A 102 36.48 -13.99 23.16
N TYR A 103 35.90 -14.72 22.22
CA TYR A 103 36.66 -15.44 21.19
C TYR A 103 36.82 -14.57 19.93
N GLY A 104 36.18 -13.39 19.93
CA GLY A 104 36.27 -12.41 18.87
C GLY A 104 34.98 -12.10 18.17
N MET A 105 35.03 -11.97 16.87
CA MET A 105 33.89 -11.60 16.04
C MET A 105 33.05 -12.84 15.73
N LYS A 106 31.74 -12.73 15.95
CA LYS A 106 30.79 -13.80 15.62
C LYS A 106 30.57 -13.89 14.09
N PRO A 107 30.38 -15.10 13.51
CA PRO A 107 30.23 -15.32 12.08
C PRO A 107 29.05 -14.53 11.45
N GLN A 108 28.05 -14.17 12.24
CA GLN A 108 26.92 -13.37 11.77
C GLN A 108 27.32 -11.94 11.33
N ALA A 109 28.44 -11.40 11.80
CA ALA A 109 28.97 -10.12 11.34
C ALA A 109 29.38 -10.20 9.85
N ASP A 110 30.06 -11.27 9.43
CA ASP A 110 30.41 -11.51 8.03
C ASP A 110 29.16 -11.71 7.17
N THR A 111 28.15 -12.44 7.71
CA THR A 111 26.87 -12.63 7.01
C THR A 111 26.18 -11.30 6.74
N LEU A 112 26.16 -10.41 7.73
CA LEU A 112 25.58 -9.06 7.55
C LEU A 112 26.40 -8.25 6.55
N LEU A 113 27.73 -8.21 6.69
CA LEU A 113 28.60 -7.45 5.81
C LEU A 113 28.43 -7.87 4.35
N ALA A 114 28.38 -9.17 4.07
CA ALA A 114 28.15 -9.71 2.74
C ALA A 114 26.81 -9.26 2.13
N LYS A 115 25.76 -9.11 2.95
CA LYS A 115 24.47 -8.51 2.52
C LYS A 115 24.59 -7.02 2.25
N LEU A 116 25.27 -6.29 3.12
CA LEU A 116 25.44 -4.84 2.98
C LEU A 116 26.33 -4.45 1.79
N ASP A 117 27.28 -5.28 1.40
CA ASP A 117 28.08 -5.09 0.18
C ASP A 117 27.21 -5.09 -1.09
N ARG A 118 26.07 -5.75 -1.05
CA ARG A 118 25.13 -5.89 -2.18
C ARG A 118 23.94 -4.93 -2.15
N VAL A 119 23.90 -3.96 -1.23
CA VAL A 119 22.74 -3.05 -1.12
C VAL A 119 22.52 -2.20 -2.38
N GLY A 120 23.53 -2.04 -3.22
CA GLY A 120 23.43 -1.41 -4.54
C GLY A 120 22.40 -2.07 -5.46
N GLU A 121 22.17 -3.40 -5.34
CA GLU A 121 21.13 -4.13 -6.06
C GLU A 121 19.70 -3.65 -5.70
N HIS A 122 19.57 -3.04 -4.54
CA HIS A 122 18.33 -2.43 -4.05
C HIS A 122 18.26 -0.91 -4.29
N GLY A 123 19.25 -0.34 -5.00
CA GLY A 123 19.39 1.10 -5.25
C GLY A 123 19.87 1.89 -4.04
N LEU A 124 20.45 1.23 -3.04
CA LEU A 124 20.87 1.81 -1.77
C LEU A 124 22.39 2.00 -1.73
N SER A 125 22.85 2.87 -0.82
CA SER A 125 24.25 3.24 -0.62
C SER A 125 24.93 2.39 0.43
N THR A 126 26.10 1.84 0.13
CA THR A 126 26.98 1.21 1.13
C THR A 126 27.42 2.21 2.20
N ARG A 127 27.57 3.48 1.85
CA ARG A 127 27.92 4.56 2.78
C ARG A 127 26.84 4.75 3.85
N PHE A 128 25.56 4.67 3.47
CA PHE A 128 24.45 4.77 4.42
C PHE A 128 24.50 3.68 5.50
N PHE A 129 24.97 2.49 5.11
CA PHE A 129 25.14 1.35 6.01
C PHE A 129 26.53 1.27 6.64
N LEU A 130 27.38 2.27 6.48
CA LEU A 130 28.72 2.37 7.10
C LEU A 130 29.65 1.19 6.75
N VAL A 131 29.48 0.58 5.56
CA VAL A 131 30.17 -0.66 5.17
C VAL A 131 31.69 -0.54 5.30
N ASP A 132 32.31 0.55 4.82
CA ASP A 132 33.76 0.74 4.91
C ASP A 132 34.24 0.87 6.36
N SER A 133 33.49 1.59 7.21
CA SER A 133 33.81 1.71 8.63
C SER A 133 33.72 0.36 9.36
N ILE A 134 32.66 -0.42 9.06
CA ILE A 134 32.50 -1.78 9.61
C ILE A 134 33.67 -2.66 9.18
N ARG A 135 34.01 -2.66 7.89
CA ARG A 135 35.12 -3.47 7.34
C ARG A 135 36.47 -3.13 7.99
N MET A 136 36.74 -1.83 8.16
CA MET A 136 37.94 -1.36 8.85
C MET A 136 38.00 -1.83 10.30
N ASP A 137 36.90 -1.69 11.04
CA ASP A 137 36.87 -2.08 12.45
C ASP A 137 36.91 -3.60 12.61
N MET A 138 36.28 -4.38 11.73
CA MET A 138 36.42 -5.83 11.67
C MET A 138 37.88 -6.27 11.50
N ALA A 139 38.59 -5.63 10.55
CA ALA A 139 40.02 -5.92 10.33
C ALA A 139 40.88 -5.60 11.57
N ARG A 140 40.58 -4.51 12.29
CA ARG A 140 41.28 -4.15 13.55
C ARG A 140 41.04 -5.16 14.68
N VAL A 141 39.80 -5.64 14.83
CA VAL A 141 39.47 -6.67 15.83
C VAL A 141 40.23 -7.97 15.50
N LEU A 142 40.26 -8.39 14.23
CA LEU A 142 41.01 -9.58 13.80
C LEU A 142 42.53 -9.43 14.01
N ALA A 143 43.10 -8.24 13.72
CA ALA A 143 44.51 -7.95 13.97
C ALA A 143 44.86 -8.02 15.47
N PHE A 144 44.01 -7.47 16.32
CA PHE A 144 44.19 -7.57 17.80
C PHE A 144 44.19 -9.02 18.29
N GLN A 145 43.31 -9.88 17.77
CA GLN A 145 43.26 -11.31 18.09
C GLN A 145 44.51 -12.07 17.64
N SER A 146 45.14 -11.63 16.55
CA SER A 146 46.37 -12.25 16.03
C SER A 146 47.66 -11.80 16.75
N ASN A 147 47.57 -11.21 17.97
CA ASN A 147 48.69 -10.68 18.76
C ASN A 147 49.46 -9.51 18.08
N SER A 148 48.93 -8.83 17.11
CA SER A 148 49.56 -7.61 16.64
C SER A 148 49.24 -6.46 17.63
N ARG A 149 50.21 -6.09 18.46
CA ARG A 149 50.12 -5.06 19.53
C ARG A 149 49.89 -3.63 19.02
N GLU A 150 49.58 -3.44 17.74
CA GLU A 150 49.46 -2.10 17.12
C GLU A 150 48.05 -1.48 17.22
N VAL A 151 47.07 -2.17 17.81
CA VAL A 151 45.72 -1.60 17.93
C VAL A 151 45.62 -0.81 19.21
N THR A 152 45.92 0.47 19.13
CA THR A 152 45.57 1.44 20.19
C THR A 152 44.07 1.58 20.26
N ASP A 153 43.52 1.56 21.48
CA ASP A 153 42.08 1.81 21.73
C ASP A 153 41.11 0.71 21.26
N ILE A 154 41.45 -0.56 21.50
CA ILE A 154 40.61 -1.70 21.12
C ILE A 154 39.17 -1.61 21.68
N ASN A 155 38.96 -1.03 22.84
CA ASN A 155 37.65 -0.84 23.46
C ASN A 155 36.75 0.06 22.62
N GLN A 156 37.30 1.16 22.10
CA GLN A 156 36.55 2.04 21.18
C GLN A 156 36.27 1.36 19.84
N VAL A 157 37.20 0.55 19.33
CA VAL A 157 36.99 -0.20 18.07
C VAL A 157 35.88 -1.23 18.25
N ILE A 158 35.85 -1.99 19.32
CA ILE A 158 34.79 -2.97 19.61
C ILE A 158 33.45 -2.25 19.79
N ALA A 159 33.42 -1.19 20.59
CA ALA A 159 32.21 -0.41 20.83
C ALA A 159 31.60 0.13 19.52
N ARG A 160 32.44 0.73 18.68
CA ARG A 160 32.03 1.30 17.40
C ARG A 160 31.58 0.21 16.44
N LEU A 161 32.27 -0.92 16.37
CA LEU A 161 31.92 -2.05 15.51
C LEU A 161 30.57 -2.65 15.90
N ASP A 162 30.37 -2.99 17.18
CA ASP A 162 29.12 -3.60 17.66
C ASP A 162 27.93 -2.64 17.44
N TYR A 163 28.12 -1.34 17.73
CA TYR A 163 27.13 -0.30 17.46
C TYR A 163 26.83 -0.15 15.97
N HIS A 164 27.83 -0.06 15.09
CA HIS A 164 27.64 0.12 13.64
C HIS A 164 26.98 -1.10 13.01
N LEU A 165 27.36 -2.32 13.39
CA LEU A 165 26.71 -3.55 12.90
C LEU A 165 25.24 -3.61 13.33
N THR A 166 24.92 -3.33 14.59
CA THR A 166 23.53 -3.30 15.09
C THR A 166 22.72 -2.24 14.35
N ARG A 167 23.28 -1.07 14.18
CA ARG A 167 22.65 0.04 13.48
C ARG A 167 22.37 -0.29 12.01
N SER A 168 23.35 -0.84 11.31
CA SER A 168 23.23 -1.20 9.90
C SER A 168 22.28 -2.37 9.70
N PHE A 169 22.30 -3.36 10.60
CA PHE A 169 21.34 -4.45 10.60
C PHE A 169 19.89 -3.95 10.74
N LEU A 170 19.60 -3.11 11.74
CA LEU A 170 18.25 -2.58 11.93
C LEU A 170 17.82 -1.63 10.80
N ARG A 171 18.72 -0.80 10.27
CA ARG A 171 18.43 0.03 9.09
C ARG A 171 18.08 -0.82 7.88
N TYR A 172 18.85 -1.89 7.65
CA TYR A 172 18.60 -2.82 6.55
C TYR A 172 17.27 -3.55 6.74
N TYR A 173 17.08 -4.21 7.88
CA TYR A 173 15.89 -4.99 8.18
C TYR A 173 14.62 -4.14 8.12
N VAL A 174 14.59 -3.00 8.82
CA VAL A 174 13.44 -2.09 8.85
C VAL A 174 13.17 -1.51 7.47
N GLY A 175 14.21 -1.07 6.77
CA GLY A 175 14.07 -0.49 5.43
C GLY A 175 13.57 -1.49 4.40
N GLN A 176 14.09 -2.72 4.38
CA GLN A 176 13.67 -3.76 3.45
C GLN A 176 12.28 -4.32 3.78
N ARG A 177 11.93 -4.43 5.06
CA ARG A 177 10.64 -4.99 5.49
C ARG A 177 9.49 -4.00 5.43
N TYR A 178 9.73 -2.72 5.79
CA TYR A 178 8.69 -1.72 6.00
C TYR A 178 8.83 -0.46 5.14
N GLY A 179 9.91 -0.38 4.35
CA GLY A 179 10.27 0.81 3.57
C GLY A 179 11.15 1.80 4.35
N PHE A 180 11.86 2.64 3.60
CA PHE A 180 12.76 3.68 4.12
C PHE A 180 12.02 4.99 4.40
N MET A 181 10.80 5.15 3.89
CA MET A 181 9.93 6.28 4.13
C MET A 181 8.53 5.85 4.54
N GLN A 182 7.79 6.75 5.20
CA GLN A 182 6.43 6.49 5.65
C GLN A 182 5.42 7.14 4.68
N PRO A 183 4.80 6.37 3.76
CA PRO A 183 3.95 6.92 2.70
C PRO A 183 2.75 7.67 3.25
N TRP A 184 2.16 7.19 4.35
CA TRP A 184 1.02 7.83 4.98
C TRP A 184 1.32 9.27 5.42
N HIS A 185 2.50 9.50 6.01
CA HIS A 185 2.91 10.86 6.42
C HIS A 185 3.24 11.75 5.23
N VAL A 186 3.80 11.20 4.17
CA VAL A 186 4.18 11.95 2.98
C VAL A 186 2.94 12.33 2.17
N PHE A 187 2.17 11.35 1.72
CA PHE A 187 1.07 11.61 0.78
C PHE A 187 -0.14 12.29 1.43
N ASN A 188 -0.45 12.00 2.70
CA ASN A 188 -1.58 12.63 3.39
C ASN A 188 -1.25 14.02 3.97
N ARG A 189 -0.10 14.61 3.60
CA ARG A 189 0.29 15.98 3.96
C ARG A 189 0.72 16.81 2.75
N LEU A 190 0.42 16.37 1.54
CA LEU A 190 0.80 17.09 0.32
C LEU A 190 -0.16 18.23 0.00
N ASP A 191 -1.44 17.95 -0.04
CA ASP A 191 -2.46 18.88 -0.52
C ASP A 191 -3.19 19.51 0.65
N VAL A 192 -2.93 20.79 0.92
CA VAL A 192 -3.61 21.55 1.96
C VAL A 192 -5.06 21.80 1.55
N LEU A 193 -6.02 21.39 2.39
CA LEU A 193 -7.45 21.62 2.19
C LEU A 193 -7.93 22.88 2.93
N LYS A 194 -7.42 23.10 4.13
CA LYS A 194 -7.83 24.21 4.97
C LYS A 194 -6.65 24.74 5.77
N GLU A 195 -6.48 26.05 5.71
CA GLU A 195 -5.46 26.78 6.45
C GLU A 195 -6.11 27.86 7.32
N ASP A 196 -5.58 28.05 8.53
CA ASP A 196 -5.89 29.18 9.39
C ASP A 196 -4.85 30.27 9.12
N THR A 197 -5.18 31.21 8.28
CA THR A 197 -4.28 32.29 7.88
C THR A 197 -3.94 33.26 9.02
N VAL A 198 -4.80 33.36 10.04
CA VAL A 198 -4.58 34.21 11.20
C VAL A 198 -3.53 33.61 12.12
N ARG A 199 -3.60 32.30 12.36
CA ARG A 199 -2.65 31.57 13.22
C ARG A 199 -1.52 30.92 12.45
N GLN A 200 -1.43 31.12 11.14
CA GLN A 200 -0.41 30.55 10.23
C GLN A 200 -0.25 29.03 10.40
N ARG A 201 -1.36 28.29 10.55
CA ARG A 201 -1.33 26.84 10.73
C ARG A 201 -2.24 26.13 9.74
N ILE A 202 -1.79 24.98 9.25
CA ILE A 202 -2.61 24.10 8.44
C ILE A 202 -3.59 23.36 9.34
N ILE A 203 -4.88 23.42 8.98
CA ILE A 203 -5.97 22.76 9.72
C ILE A 203 -6.20 21.35 9.19
N SER A 204 -6.18 21.16 7.87
CA SER A 204 -6.43 19.84 7.28
C SER A 204 -5.75 19.66 5.92
N TYR A 205 -5.44 18.41 5.61
CA TYR A 205 -4.90 17.97 4.35
C TYR A 205 -5.87 17.02 3.64
N ARG A 206 -5.76 16.95 2.31
CA ARG A 206 -6.41 15.89 1.53
C ARG A 206 -5.73 14.56 1.81
N GLN A 207 -6.52 13.54 2.11
CA GLN A 207 -6.03 12.19 2.20
C GLN A 207 -5.79 11.64 0.78
N LEU A 208 -4.60 11.10 0.51
CA LEU A 208 -4.20 10.57 -0.79
C LEU A 208 -3.64 9.14 -0.71
N PHE A 209 -3.53 8.60 0.49
CA PHE A 209 -3.01 7.26 0.74
C PHE A 209 -3.81 6.57 1.84
N ASP A 210 -4.44 5.44 1.50
CA ASP A 210 -5.23 4.60 2.40
C ASP A 210 -5.00 3.12 2.05
N VAL A 211 -3.74 2.71 2.13
CA VAL A 211 -3.34 1.31 2.02
C VAL A 211 -2.90 0.84 3.40
N ASP A 212 -3.40 -0.31 3.83
CA ASP A 212 -2.96 -0.93 5.08
C ASP A 212 -1.56 -1.50 4.89
N ILE A 213 -0.58 -0.86 5.52
CA ILE A 213 0.82 -1.21 5.46
C ILE A 213 1.35 -1.58 6.83
N GLU A 214 2.20 -2.58 6.87
CA GLU A 214 2.91 -2.94 8.10
C GLU A 214 3.89 -1.84 8.52
N ARG A 215 4.11 -1.71 9.83
CA ARG A 215 5.05 -0.74 10.40
C ARG A 215 5.94 -1.40 11.44
N ALA A 216 7.19 -0.95 11.50
CA ALA A 216 8.08 -1.37 12.57
C ALA A 216 7.60 -0.79 13.91
N ASP A 217 7.48 -1.63 14.92
CA ASP A 217 7.18 -1.27 16.30
C ASP A 217 8.31 -1.71 17.25
N SER A 218 8.34 -1.11 18.43
CA SER A 218 9.41 -1.35 19.41
C SER A 218 9.42 -2.77 19.94
N ALA A 219 8.25 -3.41 20.10
CA ALA A 219 8.15 -4.77 20.62
C ALA A 219 8.69 -5.79 19.62
N SER A 220 8.30 -5.65 18.34
CA SER A 220 8.82 -6.51 17.25
C SER A 220 10.35 -6.38 17.12
N MET A 221 10.89 -5.16 17.24
CA MET A 221 12.34 -4.94 17.15
C MET A 221 13.09 -5.48 18.39
N ALA A 222 12.53 -5.35 19.58
CA ALA A 222 13.08 -5.94 20.78
C ALA A 222 13.11 -7.48 20.70
N THR A 223 12.04 -8.10 20.19
CA THR A 223 11.96 -9.54 19.96
C THR A 223 13.01 -10.00 18.94
N LEU A 224 13.17 -9.26 17.84
CA LEU A 224 14.17 -9.53 16.80
C LEU A 224 15.59 -9.57 17.38
N LEU A 225 15.98 -8.53 18.11
CA LEU A 225 17.30 -8.43 18.74
C LEU A 225 17.47 -9.44 19.88
N GLY A 226 16.41 -9.72 20.63
CA GLY A 226 16.39 -10.75 21.66
C GLY A 226 16.66 -12.17 21.10
N ASN A 227 16.12 -12.49 19.93
CA ASN A 227 16.39 -13.76 19.26
C ASN A 227 17.85 -13.86 18.79
N MET A 228 18.43 -12.77 18.33
CA MET A 228 19.86 -12.72 17.99
C MET A 228 20.75 -12.99 19.23
N MET A 229 20.41 -12.42 20.38
CA MET A 229 21.14 -12.66 21.65
C MET A 229 21.14 -14.14 22.08
N LYS A 230 20.06 -14.86 21.78
CA LYS A 230 19.92 -16.30 22.09
C LYS A 230 20.65 -17.20 21.08
N GLY A 231 21.44 -16.64 20.18
CA GLY A 231 22.21 -17.41 19.19
C GLY A 231 21.42 -17.72 17.91
N GLY A 232 20.27 -17.09 17.71
CA GLY A 232 19.52 -17.19 16.45
C GLY A 232 20.34 -16.65 15.28
N GLY A 233 20.44 -17.40 14.18
CA GLY A 233 21.12 -16.96 12.95
C GLY A 233 20.39 -15.78 12.30
N ILE A 234 21.14 -14.82 11.74
CA ILE A 234 20.55 -13.65 11.08
C ILE A 234 20.21 -13.88 9.60
N ALA A 235 20.77 -14.88 8.95
CA ALA A 235 20.54 -15.13 7.53
C ALA A 235 19.04 -15.30 7.19
N PRO A 236 18.25 -16.13 7.91
CA PRO A 236 16.82 -16.23 7.65
C PRO A 236 16.07 -14.91 7.87
N LEU A 237 16.49 -14.08 8.83
CA LEU A 237 15.90 -12.77 9.09
C LEU A 237 16.17 -11.81 7.94
N LEU A 238 17.40 -11.73 7.45
CA LEU A 238 17.79 -10.91 6.31
C LEU A 238 17.05 -11.36 5.04
N ASP A 239 16.89 -12.66 4.85
CA ASP A 239 16.15 -13.19 3.70
C ASP A 239 14.65 -12.93 3.76
N SER A 240 14.05 -12.99 4.94
CA SER A 240 12.61 -12.77 5.14
C SER A 240 12.19 -11.32 5.04
N CYS A 241 13.09 -10.37 5.30
CA CYS A 241 12.76 -8.95 5.20
C CYS A 241 12.74 -8.43 3.75
N GLU A 242 13.45 -9.07 2.83
CA GLU A 242 13.56 -8.64 1.43
C GLU A 242 12.28 -8.88 0.63
N MET A 243 12.00 -7.96 -0.27
CA MET A 243 10.94 -8.12 -1.27
C MET A 243 11.44 -9.02 -2.40
N ARG A 244 10.66 -10.06 -2.75
CA ARG A 244 11.04 -11.06 -3.76
C ARG A 244 10.00 -11.24 -4.88
N THR A 245 9.08 -10.26 -5.03
CA THR A 245 8.11 -10.32 -6.14
C THR A 245 8.81 -10.24 -7.51
N PRO A 246 8.23 -10.87 -8.56
CA PRO A 246 8.81 -10.82 -9.90
C PRO A 246 9.09 -9.40 -10.40
N LEU A 247 8.21 -8.45 -10.08
CA LEU A 247 8.38 -7.04 -10.43
C LEU A 247 9.59 -6.41 -9.72
N TYR A 248 9.77 -6.68 -8.43
CA TYR A 248 10.91 -6.18 -7.68
C TYR A 248 12.23 -6.72 -8.23
N GLN A 249 12.30 -8.03 -8.51
CA GLN A 249 13.46 -8.67 -9.11
C GLN A 249 13.77 -8.14 -10.53
N ALA A 250 12.73 -7.84 -11.33
CA ALA A 250 12.93 -7.21 -12.64
C ALA A 250 13.55 -5.82 -12.50
N MET A 251 13.16 -5.04 -11.50
CA MET A 251 13.77 -3.75 -11.19
C MET A 251 15.21 -3.89 -10.70
N GLN A 252 15.54 -4.89 -9.89
CA GLN A 252 16.92 -5.18 -9.48
C GLN A 252 17.79 -5.51 -10.68
N ARG A 253 17.35 -6.41 -11.58
CA ARG A 253 18.09 -6.72 -12.82
C ARG A 253 18.30 -5.47 -13.66
N LYS A 254 17.27 -4.61 -13.76
CA LYS A 254 17.38 -3.35 -14.51
C LYS A 254 18.39 -2.38 -13.89
N LEU A 255 18.47 -2.29 -12.57
CA LEU A 255 19.48 -1.48 -11.86
C LEU A 255 20.92 -1.96 -12.11
N SER A 256 21.12 -3.27 -12.31
CA SER A 256 22.42 -3.87 -12.56
C SER A 256 22.94 -3.59 -13.99
N GLU A 257 22.08 -3.11 -14.90
CA GLU A 257 22.52 -2.67 -16.24
C GLU A 257 23.32 -1.37 -16.13
N GLY A 258 24.61 -1.40 -16.51
CA GLY A 258 25.57 -0.31 -16.29
C GLY A 258 25.26 1.02 -17.03
N ASN A 259 24.32 1.02 -17.98
CA ASN A 259 24.01 2.15 -18.86
C ASN A 259 22.65 2.82 -18.58
N ILE A 260 22.08 2.66 -17.39
CA ILE A 260 20.84 3.33 -17.02
C ILE A 260 21.09 4.80 -16.68
N ASP A 261 20.33 5.70 -17.31
CA ASP A 261 20.34 7.12 -16.97
C ASP A 261 19.84 7.38 -15.54
N ARG A 262 20.25 8.52 -14.98
CA ARG A 262 19.95 8.90 -13.60
C ARG A 262 18.44 8.98 -13.33
N GLU A 263 17.65 9.51 -14.25
CA GLU A 263 16.20 9.66 -14.06
C GLU A 263 15.51 8.29 -13.97
N LYS A 264 15.85 7.36 -14.86
CA LYS A 264 15.32 6.00 -14.81
C LYS A 264 15.75 5.28 -13.54
N ARG A 265 17.00 5.45 -13.10
CA ARG A 265 17.49 4.90 -11.84
C ARG A 265 16.67 5.41 -10.65
N GLN A 266 16.43 6.71 -10.57
CA GLN A 266 15.59 7.31 -9.53
C GLN A 266 14.16 6.76 -9.56
N LYS A 267 13.55 6.64 -10.73
CA LYS A 267 12.22 6.04 -10.89
C LYS A 267 12.19 4.59 -10.40
N ILE A 268 13.19 3.78 -10.74
CA ILE A 268 13.27 2.39 -10.26
C ILE A 268 13.32 2.36 -8.73
N VAL A 269 14.19 3.14 -8.10
CA VAL A 269 14.32 3.18 -6.64
C VAL A 269 13.01 3.61 -5.96
N CYS A 270 12.33 4.63 -6.49
CA CYS A 270 11.01 5.05 -5.98
C CYS A 270 9.96 3.93 -6.11
N ASN A 271 9.98 3.16 -7.19
CA ASN A 271 9.04 2.06 -7.37
C ASN A 271 9.40 0.83 -6.53
N MET A 272 10.69 0.54 -6.33
CA MET A 272 11.13 -0.48 -5.38
C MET A 272 10.71 -0.11 -3.95
N GLU A 273 10.79 1.16 -3.57
CA GLU A 273 10.30 1.63 -2.27
C GLU A 273 8.79 1.40 -2.12
N ARG A 274 7.97 1.69 -3.16
CA ARG A 274 6.52 1.41 -3.15
C ARG A 274 6.22 -0.07 -2.92
N LEU A 275 7.01 -0.96 -3.49
CA LEU A 275 6.84 -2.40 -3.29
C LEU A 275 7.22 -2.83 -1.86
N ARG A 276 8.20 -2.17 -1.22
CA ARG A 276 8.57 -2.44 0.19
C ARG A 276 7.43 -2.13 1.16
N TRP A 277 6.53 -1.20 0.83
CA TRP A 277 5.36 -0.92 1.68
C TRP A 277 4.37 -2.09 1.73
N ARG A 278 4.57 -3.12 0.91
CA ARG A 278 3.70 -4.30 0.78
C ARG A 278 2.23 -3.89 0.50
N ASN A 279 1.38 -4.81 0.21
CA ASN A 279 -0.05 -4.54 -0.10
C ASN A 279 -0.33 -3.45 -1.15
N MET A 280 0.69 -2.81 -1.74
CA MET A 280 0.50 -1.87 -2.87
C MET A 280 0.09 -2.58 -4.16
N LEU A 281 0.52 -3.83 -4.30
CA LEU A 281 0.16 -4.77 -5.36
C LEU A 281 0.06 -6.18 -4.75
N PRO A 282 -0.67 -7.11 -5.40
CA PRO A 282 -0.59 -8.51 -5.04
C PRO A 282 0.81 -9.07 -5.33
N ASP A 283 1.23 -10.07 -4.57
CA ASP A 283 2.54 -10.71 -4.76
C ASP A 283 2.66 -11.33 -6.16
N GLU A 284 1.55 -11.90 -6.65
CA GLU A 284 1.42 -12.45 -8.00
C GLU A 284 0.25 -11.82 -8.74
N LEU A 285 0.54 -11.15 -9.86
CA LEU A 285 -0.48 -10.44 -10.64
C LEU A 285 -1.47 -11.38 -11.34
N MET A 286 -1.02 -12.55 -11.79
CA MET A 286 -1.83 -13.50 -12.56
C MET A 286 -2.43 -14.65 -11.73
N SER A 287 -2.27 -14.64 -10.41
CA SER A 287 -2.67 -15.77 -9.56
C SER A 287 -4.18 -15.89 -9.33
N ARG A 288 -4.93 -14.82 -9.56
CA ARG A 288 -6.37 -14.76 -9.31
C ARG A 288 -7.03 -13.57 -10.01
N LYS A 289 -8.36 -13.62 -10.04
CA LYS A 289 -9.18 -12.49 -10.51
C LYS A 289 -9.00 -11.27 -9.63
N GLN A 290 -8.47 -10.17 -10.20
CA GLN A 290 -8.20 -8.92 -9.50
C GLN A 290 -8.05 -7.73 -10.46
N VAL A 291 -8.23 -6.52 -9.95
CA VAL A 291 -8.12 -5.28 -10.72
C VAL A 291 -7.06 -4.39 -10.16
N VAL A 292 -6.15 -3.96 -11.02
CA VAL A 292 -5.10 -2.98 -10.71
C VAL A 292 -5.32 -1.73 -11.56
N VAL A 293 -5.54 -0.61 -10.91
CA VAL A 293 -5.57 0.72 -11.52
C VAL A 293 -4.22 1.37 -11.28
N ASN A 294 -3.39 1.47 -12.32
CA ASN A 294 -2.13 2.19 -12.22
C ASN A 294 -2.32 3.64 -12.73
N ILE A 295 -2.41 4.56 -11.78
CA ILE A 295 -2.66 5.99 -12.05
C ILE A 295 -1.56 6.58 -12.94
N ALA A 296 -0.29 6.33 -12.65
CA ALA A 296 0.83 6.88 -13.43
C ALA A 296 0.84 6.38 -14.88
N ALA A 297 0.45 5.12 -15.09
CA ALA A 297 0.32 4.54 -16.43
C ALA A 297 -0.94 5.01 -17.17
N LEU A 298 -1.91 5.60 -16.48
CA LEU A 298 -3.26 5.88 -16.98
C LEU A 298 -3.93 4.62 -17.55
N GLN A 299 -3.76 3.48 -16.87
CA GLN A 299 -4.24 2.17 -17.29
C GLN A 299 -4.93 1.43 -16.13
N LEU A 300 -5.92 0.62 -16.51
CA LEU A 300 -6.50 -0.42 -15.67
C LEU A 300 -6.13 -1.78 -16.26
N TYR A 301 -5.76 -2.69 -15.39
CA TYR A 301 -5.46 -4.09 -15.70
C TYR A 301 -6.43 -4.96 -14.91
N ALA A 302 -7.22 -5.77 -15.58
CA ALA A 302 -8.07 -6.79 -14.96
C ALA A 302 -7.41 -8.16 -15.22
N TYR A 303 -6.80 -8.70 -14.19
CA TYR A 303 -6.05 -9.97 -14.23
C TYR A 303 -6.96 -11.15 -13.94
N SER A 304 -6.74 -12.25 -14.64
CA SER A 304 -7.21 -13.60 -14.33
C SER A 304 -6.03 -14.56 -14.40
N GLU A 305 -6.24 -15.83 -14.09
CA GLU A 305 -5.17 -16.84 -14.08
C GLU A 305 -4.41 -16.90 -15.40
N ASP A 306 -5.11 -16.81 -16.54
CA ASP A 306 -4.53 -17.02 -17.88
C ASP A 306 -4.53 -15.76 -18.77
N SER A 307 -5.09 -14.65 -18.31
CA SER A 307 -5.25 -13.48 -19.17
C SER A 307 -5.25 -12.16 -18.41
N VAL A 308 -4.95 -11.09 -19.13
CA VAL A 308 -5.08 -9.72 -18.64
C VAL A 308 -5.84 -8.87 -19.64
N MET A 309 -6.94 -8.29 -19.18
CA MET A 309 -7.64 -7.26 -19.94
C MET A 309 -7.07 -5.90 -19.55
N LYS A 310 -6.60 -5.15 -20.53
CA LYS A 310 -6.00 -3.83 -20.34
C LYS A 310 -6.87 -2.76 -20.99
N MET A 311 -7.09 -1.65 -20.29
CA MET A 311 -7.83 -0.51 -20.83
C MET A 311 -7.31 0.82 -20.32
N LYS A 312 -7.56 1.88 -21.09
CA LYS A 312 -7.22 3.23 -20.70
C LYS A 312 -8.16 3.70 -19.57
N ILE A 313 -7.62 4.57 -18.71
CA ILE A 313 -8.42 5.29 -17.71
C ILE A 313 -8.24 6.80 -17.87
N ALA A 314 -9.21 7.54 -17.34
CA ALA A 314 -9.03 8.95 -16.99
C ALA A 314 -9.23 9.10 -15.48
N CYS A 315 -8.32 9.80 -14.82
CA CYS A 315 -8.26 9.92 -13.37
C CYS A 315 -8.27 11.38 -12.90
N GLY A 316 -8.13 11.59 -11.62
CA GLY A 316 -8.14 12.91 -10.99
C GLY A 316 -7.10 13.85 -11.58
N SER A 317 -7.46 15.13 -11.68
CA SER A 317 -6.54 16.20 -12.08
C SER A 317 -5.46 16.41 -10.99
N MET A 318 -4.40 17.16 -11.31
CA MET A 318 -3.36 17.54 -10.33
C MET A 318 -3.96 18.24 -9.10
N LYS A 319 -5.04 19.00 -9.29
CA LYS A 319 -5.76 19.66 -8.19
C LYS A 319 -6.66 18.71 -7.40
N ASN A 320 -7.13 17.64 -8.01
CA ASN A 320 -8.05 16.66 -7.43
C ASN A 320 -7.53 15.24 -7.66
N LYS A 321 -6.37 14.94 -7.12
CA LYS A 321 -5.68 13.66 -7.33
C LYS A 321 -6.54 12.46 -6.93
N THR A 322 -6.48 11.39 -7.71
CA THR A 322 -7.02 10.09 -7.31
C THR A 322 -6.16 9.50 -6.19
N PRO A 323 -6.74 9.09 -5.05
CA PRO A 323 -5.98 8.50 -3.95
C PRO A 323 -5.49 7.09 -4.29
N MET A 324 -4.39 6.68 -3.67
CA MET A 324 -3.93 5.29 -3.63
C MET A 324 -4.65 4.55 -2.51
N LEU A 325 -5.27 3.41 -2.83
CA LEU A 325 -6.02 2.62 -1.86
C LEU A 325 -6.11 1.15 -2.29
N HIS A 326 -6.44 0.29 -1.34
CA HIS A 326 -6.79 -1.10 -1.55
C HIS A 326 -8.23 -1.33 -1.06
N SER A 327 -9.04 -2.04 -1.84
CA SER A 327 -10.43 -2.36 -1.51
C SER A 327 -10.91 -3.59 -2.27
N PHE A 328 -12.24 -3.84 -2.22
CA PHE A 328 -12.90 -4.91 -2.96
C PHE A 328 -14.08 -4.35 -3.73
N LEU A 329 -14.18 -4.68 -5.02
CA LEU A 329 -15.33 -4.39 -5.85
C LEU A 329 -16.48 -5.30 -5.41
N LYS A 330 -17.59 -4.68 -4.96
CA LYS A 330 -18.70 -5.37 -4.29
C LYS A 330 -19.94 -5.47 -5.13
N TYR A 331 -20.28 -4.41 -5.84
CA TYR A 331 -21.45 -4.39 -6.70
C TYR A 331 -21.31 -3.36 -7.83
N ILE A 332 -22.09 -3.57 -8.86
CA ILE A 332 -22.20 -2.72 -10.04
C ILE A 332 -23.57 -2.06 -10.03
N GLN A 333 -23.60 -0.76 -10.21
CA GLN A 333 -24.83 0.01 -10.37
C GLN A 333 -24.98 0.36 -11.84
N LEU A 334 -26.15 0.05 -12.40
CA LEU A 334 -26.48 0.31 -13.80
C LEU A 334 -27.42 1.51 -13.91
N ASN A 335 -27.23 2.29 -14.95
CA ASN A 335 -28.02 3.48 -15.29
C ASN A 335 -28.21 4.45 -14.10
N PRO A 336 -27.11 4.87 -13.43
CA PRO A 336 -27.16 5.57 -12.16
C PRO A 336 -27.67 7.00 -12.31
N THR A 337 -28.43 7.48 -11.33
CA THR A 337 -28.60 8.90 -11.08
C THR A 337 -27.35 9.43 -10.36
N TRP A 338 -26.79 10.54 -10.82
CA TRP A 338 -25.65 11.18 -10.17
C TRP A 338 -26.08 12.29 -9.21
N ASN A 339 -25.87 12.09 -7.94
CA ASN A 339 -25.98 13.17 -6.97
C ASN A 339 -24.67 13.97 -6.98
N ILE A 340 -24.73 15.20 -7.49
CA ILE A 340 -23.54 16.03 -7.70
C ILE A 340 -22.95 16.45 -6.36
N PRO A 341 -21.64 16.20 -6.11
CA PRO A 341 -20.95 16.57 -4.87
C PRO A 341 -21.04 18.08 -4.60
N TYR A 342 -21.16 18.44 -3.33
CA TYR A 342 -21.25 19.84 -2.92
C TYR A 342 -20.10 20.73 -3.44
N SER A 343 -18.89 20.18 -3.49
CA SER A 343 -17.73 20.90 -4.05
C SER A 343 -17.90 21.27 -5.51
N ILE A 344 -18.49 20.39 -6.32
CA ILE A 344 -18.82 20.66 -7.73
C ILE A 344 -19.99 21.65 -7.83
N ILE A 345 -21.01 21.47 -6.99
CA ILE A 345 -22.13 22.43 -6.95
C ILE A 345 -21.60 23.84 -6.67
N LYS A 346 -20.76 23.98 -5.64
CA LYS A 346 -20.20 25.28 -5.22
C LYS A 346 -19.30 25.92 -6.27
N ASN A 347 -18.43 25.13 -6.91
CA ASN A 347 -17.36 25.67 -7.74
C ASN A 347 -17.72 25.74 -9.24
N GLU A 348 -18.71 24.97 -9.70
CA GLU A 348 -19.01 24.80 -11.12
C GLU A 348 -20.49 25.04 -11.46
N VAL A 349 -21.43 24.52 -10.65
CA VAL A 349 -22.86 24.60 -10.97
C VAL A 349 -23.49 25.91 -10.50
N ALA A 350 -23.11 26.41 -9.32
CA ALA A 350 -23.76 27.58 -8.72
C ALA A 350 -23.59 28.87 -9.53
N VAL A 351 -22.52 28.98 -10.33
CA VAL A 351 -22.30 30.13 -11.24
C VAL A 351 -23.34 30.19 -12.38
N HIS A 352 -24.02 29.06 -12.66
CA HIS A 352 -25.09 28.91 -13.64
C HIS A 352 -26.49 28.85 -12.98
N ALA A 353 -26.61 29.28 -11.72
CA ALA A 353 -27.92 29.33 -11.06
C ALA A 353 -28.92 30.16 -11.91
N GLN A 354 -30.18 29.70 -11.96
CA GLN A 354 -31.27 30.30 -12.74
C GLN A 354 -31.13 30.18 -14.28
N ASP A 355 -30.05 29.58 -14.80
CA ASP A 355 -29.88 29.29 -16.24
C ASP A 355 -30.55 27.95 -16.59
N SER A 356 -31.85 28.01 -16.98
CA SER A 356 -32.61 26.82 -17.37
C SER A 356 -32.00 26.07 -18.54
N ALA A 357 -31.32 26.77 -19.47
CA ALA A 357 -30.69 26.14 -20.62
C ALA A 357 -29.44 25.32 -20.22
N TYR A 358 -28.66 25.82 -19.26
CA TYR A 358 -27.52 25.06 -18.68
C TYR A 358 -28.00 23.78 -17.97
N PHE A 359 -29.03 23.90 -17.14
CA PHE A 359 -29.56 22.74 -16.38
C PHE A 359 -30.20 21.71 -17.33
N ALA A 360 -30.92 22.14 -18.34
CA ALA A 360 -31.53 21.25 -19.35
C ALA A 360 -30.46 20.51 -20.15
N ARG A 361 -29.46 21.22 -20.70
CA ARG A 361 -28.36 20.59 -21.49
C ARG A 361 -27.56 19.54 -20.69
N ASN A 362 -27.47 19.71 -19.37
CA ASN A 362 -26.73 18.79 -18.50
C ASN A 362 -27.66 17.75 -17.84
N ASN A 363 -28.93 17.69 -18.15
CA ASN A 363 -29.93 16.83 -17.49
C ASN A 363 -29.93 17.00 -15.95
N TYR A 364 -29.71 18.24 -15.47
CA TYR A 364 -29.66 18.55 -14.06
C TYR A 364 -31.05 18.92 -13.53
N GLN A 365 -31.34 18.42 -12.33
CA GLN A 365 -32.50 18.78 -11.54
C GLN A 365 -32.06 19.27 -10.17
N ILE A 366 -32.74 20.29 -9.65
CA ILE A 366 -32.53 20.79 -8.29
C ILE A 366 -33.58 20.15 -7.38
N VAL A 367 -33.15 19.51 -6.32
CA VAL A 367 -34.03 18.84 -5.34
C VAL A 367 -33.83 19.50 -3.99
N ASN A 368 -34.92 19.96 -3.42
CA ASN A 368 -34.96 20.41 -2.04
C ASN A 368 -34.82 19.20 -1.11
N LYS A 369 -33.84 19.20 -0.21
CA LYS A 369 -33.55 18.04 0.65
C LYS A 369 -34.61 17.79 1.72
N GLU A 370 -35.32 18.82 2.14
CA GLU A 370 -36.36 18.75 3.17
C GLU A 370 -37.67 18.27 2.57
N SER A 371 -38.19 19.00 1.57
CA SER A 371 -39.48 18.68 0.95
C SER A 371 -39.43 17.53 -0.06
N ARG A 372 -38.23 17.16 -0.54
CA ARG A 372 -38.02 16.20 -1.63
C ARG A 372 -38.61 16.63 -2.97
N HIS A 373 -39.07 17.87 -3.10
CA HIS A 373 -39.59 18.42 -4.36
C HIS A 373 -38.48 18.82 -5.32
N ILE A 374 -38.76 18.66 -6.61
CA ILE A 374 -37.94 19.20 -7.69
C ILE A 374 -38.31 20.67 -7.85
N GLU A 375 -37.34 21.55 -7.71
CA GLU A 375 -37.53 22.99 -7.76
C GLU A 375 -37.42 23.50 -9.20
N ASP A 376 -38.17 24.58 -9.52
CA ASP A 376 -37.92 25.32 -10.76
C ASP A 376 -36.55 25.99 -10.70
N VAL A 377 -35.73 25.71 -11.70
CA VAL A 377 -34.36 26.27 -11.82
C VAL A 377 -34.35 27.79 -11.67
N ARG A 378 -35.36 28.48 -12.22
CA ARG A 378 -35.45 29.94 -12.18
C ARG A 378 -35.66 30.50 -10.78
N SER A 379 -36.23 29.71 -9.87
CA SER A 379 -36.48 30.11 -8.47
C SER A 379 -35.28 29.96 -7.53
N VAL A 380 -34.22 29.20 -7.96
CA VAL A 380 -33.10 28.83 -7.08
C VAL A 380 -31.86 29.66 -7.41
N THR A 381 -31.46 30.53 -6.51
CA THR A 381 -30.28 31.37 -6.64
C THR A 381 -28.99 30.63 -6.32
N ALA A 382 -27.82 31.17 -6.74
CA ALA A 382 -26.50 30.64 -6.39
C ALA A 382 -26.33 30.49 -4.86
N ARG A 383 -26.78 31.47 -4.07
CA ARG A 383 -26.74 31.44 -2.60
C ARG A 383 -27.55 30.28 -2.03
N MET A 384 -28.68 29.97 -2.63
CA MET A 384 -29.53 28.83 -2.22
C MET A 384 -28.83 27.51 -2.54
N LEU A 385 -28.23 27.34 -3.72
CA LEU A 385 -27.50 26.12 -4.09
C LEU A 385 -26.33 25.82 -3.13
N VAL A 386 -25.59 26.85 -2.71
CA VAL A 386 -24.46 26.66 -1.78
C VAL A 386 -24.86 26.65 -0.30
N SER A 387 -26.16 26.86 0.02
CA SER A 387 -26.64 26.79 1.42
C SER A 387 -26.61 25.38 2.03
N GLY A 388 -26.47 24.37 1.17
CA GLY A 388 -26.54 22.95 1.57
C GLY A 388 -27.96 22.38 1.71
N ARG A 389 -29.03 23.19 1.55
CA ARG A 389 -30.42 22.76 1.59
C ARG A 389 -30.90 22.08 0.31
N TYR A 390 -30.19 22.32 -0.80
CA TYR A 390 -30.51 21.76 -2.11
C TYR A 390 -29.47 20.74 -2.54
N SER A 391 -29.92 19.75 -3.28
CA SER A 391 -29.08 18.83 -4.05
C SER A 391 -29.26 19.14 -5.52
N VAL A 392 -28.22 18.97 -6.32
CA VAL A 392 -28.32 18.91 -7.76
C VAL A 392 -28.08 17.47 -8.17
N ILE A 393 -29.02 16.90 -8.91
CA ILE A 393 -28.94 15.54 -9.42
C ILE A 393 -28.90 15.54 -10.94
N GLN A 394 -28.12 14.63 -11.52
CA GLN A 394 -28.17 14.34 -12.95
C GLN A 394 -28.92 13.03 -13.16
N LYS A 395 -29.94 13.03 -14.01
CA LYS A 395 -30.72 11.83 -14.31
C LYS A 395 -29.84 10.74 -14.92
N GLY A 396 -30.19 9.48 -14.69
CA GLY A 396 -29.61 8.34 -15.40
C GLY A 396 -29.92 8.41 -16.91
N GLY A 397 -29.23 7.63 -17.70
CA GLY A 397 -29.41 7.55 -19.13
C GLY A 397 -28.32 8.26 -19.94
N GLU A 398 -28.65 8.60 -21.16
CA GLU A 398 -27.73 9.25 -22.09
C GLU A 398 -27.25 10.61 -21.57
N GLY A 399 -26.00 10.96 -21.82
CA GLY A 399 -25.42 12.23 -21.36
C GLY A 399 -25.03 12.29 -19.89
N ASN A 400 -25.33 11.25 -19.08
CA ASN A 400 -24.92 11.24 -17.67
C ASN A 400 -23.39 11.21 -17.56
N SER A 401 -22.84 12.07 -16.71
CA SER A 401 -21.39 12.21 -16.52
C SER A 401 -20.72 10.96 -15.96
N LEU A 402 -21.47 10.11 -15.25
CA LEU A 402 -21.02 8.82 -14.74
C LEU A 402 -21.14 7.70 -15.78
N GLY A 403 -21.70 8.01 -16.96
CA GLY A 403 -22.09 6.99 -17.94
C GLY A 403 -23.20 6.10 -17.40
N ARG A 404 -23.25 4.87 -17.88
CA ARG A 404 -24.31 3.91 -17.56
C ARG A 404 -23.90 2.84 -16.55
N ILE A 405 -22.61 2.77 -16.14
CA ILE A 405 -22.06 1.72 -15.28
C ILE A 405 -21.15 2.33 -14.22
N ILE A 406 -21.42 2.02 -12.96
CA ILE A 406 -20.54 2.34 -11.82
C ILE A 406 -20.14 1.05 -11.11
N PHE A 407 -18.85 0.92 -10.78
CA PHE A 407 -18.30 -0.14 -9.96
C PHE A 407 -18.05 0.41 -8.55
N ARG A 408 -18.73 -0.15 -7.56
CA ARG A 408 -18.73 0.31 -6.18
C ARG A 408 -17.82 -0.53 -5.31
N PHE A 409 -17.04 0.15 -4.47
CA PHE A 409 -16.17 -0.41 -3.45
C PHE A 409 -16.12 0.53 -2.25
N ASP A 410 -15.79 -0.01 -1.08
CA ASP A 410 -15.69 0.79 0.14
C ASP A 410 -14.41 1.62 0.13
N ASN A 411 -14.54 2.89 0.47
CA ASN A 411 -13.41 3.80 0.65
C ASN A 411 -13.84 5.08 1.37
N ASN A 412 -12.88 5.78 1.96
CA ASN A 412 -13.11 7.03 2.71
C ASN A 412 -13.10 8.29 1.82
N PHE A 413 -12.98 8.16 0.49
CA PHE A 413 -12.75 9.26 -0.45
C PHE A 413 -13.94 9.59 -1.34
N SER A 414 -15.01 8.81 -1.26
CA SER A 414 -16.14 8.87 -2.19
C SER A 414 -15.70 8.73 -3.67
N VAL A 415 -14.69 7.88 -3.93
CA VAL A 415 -14.16 7.56 -5.25
C VAL A 415 -14.75 6.24 -5.74
N TYR A 416 -14.99 6.12 -7.02
CA TYR A 416 -15.45 4.88 -7.68
C TYR A 416 -14.90 4.78 -9.10
N LEU A 417 -14.94 3.57 -9.67
CA LEU A 417 -14.71 3.37 -11.08
C LEU A 417 -16.05 3.53 -11.82
N HIS A 418 -16.04 4.19 -12.98
CA HIS A 418 -17.28 4.43 -13.71
C HIS A 418 -17.07 4.61 -15.22
N ASP A 419 -18.13 4.44 -15.95
CA ASP A 419 -18.27 4.81 -17.36
C ASP A 419 -18.23 6.34 -17.55
N THR A 420 -18.39 6.81 -18.77
CA THR A 420 -18.47 8.24 -19.09
C THR A 420 -19.22 8.47 -20.40
N SER A 421 -20.06 9.51 -20.45
CA SER A 421 -20.63 10.00 -21.70
C SER A 421 -19.59 10.63 -22.64
N ASN A 422 -18.48 11.15 -22.09
CA ASN A 422 -17.39 11.73 -22.87
C ASN A 422 -16.30 10.70 -23.17
N ARG A 423 -16.52 9.84 -24.15
CA ARG A 423 -15.58 8.79 -24.54
C ARG A 423 -14.32 9.30 -25.23
N GLN A 424 -14.36 10.48 -25.84
CA GLN A 424 -13.19 11.13 -26.48
C GLN A 424 -12.05 11.43 -25.48
N VAL A 425 -12.33 11.39 -24.18
CA VAL A 425 -11.29 11.55 -23.15
C VAL A 425 -10.19 10.49 -23.29
N PHE A 426 -10.51 9.28 -23.77
CA PHE A 426 -9.57 8.18 -23.91
C PHE A 426 -8.64 8.31 -25.13
N ASP A 427 -8.94 9.20 -26.07
CA ASP A 427 -8.08 9.51 -27.22
C ASP A 427 -6.99 10.51 -26.88
N ARG A 428 -7.16 11.21 -25.76
CA ARG A 428 -6.18 12.19 -25.30
C ARG A 428 -4.96 11.53 -24.67
N ARG A 429 -3.78 12.15 -24.86
CA ARG A 429 -2.56 11.75 -24.15
C ARG A 429 -2.65 12.05 -22.64
N HIS A 430 -3.17 13.24 -22.29
CA HIS A 430 -3.38 13.68 -20.92
C HIS A 430 -4.81 13.38 -20.48
N ARG A 431 -4.96 12.46 -19.54
CA ARG A 431 -6.27 12.00 -19.05
C ARG A 431 -6.47 12.23 -17.56
N THR A 432 -5.75 13.20 -17.00
CA THR A 432 -5.87 13.65 -15.59
C THR A 432 -6.91 14.79 -15.52
N VAL A 433 -8.19 14.46 -15.62
CA VAL A 433 -9.27 15.44 -15.85
C VAL A 433 -10.45 15.31 -14.88
N SER A 434 -10.51 14.27 -14.05
CA SER A 434 -11.63 14.05 -13.14
C SER A 434 -11.44 14.76 -11.78
N HIS A 435 -12.48 14.69 -10.94
CA HIS A 435 -12.46 15.16 -9.56
C HIS A 435 -11.98 14.10 -8.56
N GLY A 436 -11.30 13.05 -9.04
CA GLY A 436 -10.76 11.96 -8.21
C GLY A 436 -11.25 10.58 -8.62
N CYS A 437 -12.47 10.43 -9.13
CA CYS A 437 -12.99 9.17 -9.65
C CYS A 437 -12.25 8.69 -10.89
N VAL A 438 -12.31 7.40 -11.19
CA VAL A 438 -11.62 6.76 -12.30
C VAL A 438 -12.62 6.40 -13.40
N ARG A 439 -12.51 7.06 -14.57
CA ARG A 439 -13.27 6.71 -15.77
C ARG A 439 -12.59 5.56 -16.48
N VAL A 440 -13.33 4.54 -16.90
CA VAL A 440 -12.81 3.34 -17.57
C VAL A 440 -13.24 3.28 -19.03
N GLN A 441 -12.35 2.83 -19.91
CA GLN A 441 -12.57 2.86 -21.36
C GLN A 441 -13.60 1.81 -21.83
N TYR A 442 -13.57 0.61 -21.23
CA TYR A 442 -14.41 -0.52 -21.61
C TYR A 442 -15.23 -1.00 -20.40
N PRO A 443 -16.26 -0.20 -19.98
CA PRO A 443 -17.01 -0.50 -18.75
C PRO A 443 -17.90 -1.74 -18.87
N TYR A 444 -18.42 -2.08 -20.05
CA TYR A 444 -19.22 -3.28 -20.25
C TYR A 444 -18.36 -4.55 -20.18
N GLU A 445 -17.19 -4.53 -20.81
CA GLU A 445 -16.22 -5.61 -20.76
C GLU A 445 -15.70 -5.83 -19.32
N LEU A 446 -15.47 -4.76 -18.58
CA LEU A 446 -15.11 -4.82 -17.17
C LEU A 446 -16.25 -5.39 -16.32
N LEU A 447 -17.50 -5.04 -16.63
CA LEU A 447 -18.68 -5.60 -15.99
C LEU A 447 -18.77 -7.11 -16.24
N THR A 448 -18.67 -7.57 -17.48
CA THR A 448 -18.73 -9.00 -17.82
C THR A 448 -17.60 -9.79 -17.17
N TYR A 449 -16.39 -9.22 -17.15
CA TYR A 449 -15.28 -9.77 -16.38
C TYR A 449 -15.64 -9.95 -14.90
N MET A 450 -16.29 -8.96 -14.27
CA MET A 450 -16.63 -9.00 -12.84
C MET A 450 -17.66 -10.07 -12.50
N ILE A 451 -18.76 -10.10 -13.25
CA ILE A 451 -19.89 -10.98 -12.92
C ILE A 451 -19.72 -12.42 -13.43
N GLY A 452 -18.78 -12.65 -14.37
CA GLY A 452 -18.64 -13.93 -15.07
C GLY A 452 -19.84 -14.28 -15.95
N GLU A 453 -19.98 -15.55 -16.28
CA GLU A 453 -21.09 -16.06 -17.10
C GLU A 453 -22.43 -15.93 -16.36
N LYS A 454 -23.46 -15.45 -17.07
CA LYS A 454 -24.84 -15.36 -16.63
C LYS A 454 -25.74 -15.94 -17.73
N ASP A 455 -26.98 -16.28 -17.38
CA ASP A 455 -27.96 -16.69 -18.37
C ASP A 455 -28.22 -15.58 -19.42
N GLU A 456 -28.56 -16.00 -20.62
CA GLU A 456 -28.74 -15.11 -21.78
C GLU A 456 -29.71 -13.95 -21.51
N TRP A 457 -30.82 -14.24 -20.81
CA TRP A 457 -31.81 -13.21 -20.50
C TRP A 457 -31.29 -12.18 -19.49
N THR A 458 -30.49 -12.58 -18.54
CA THR A 458 -29.82 -11.66 -17.62
C THR A 458 -28.82 -10.80 -18.36
N MET A 459 -28.06 -11.36 -19.31
CA MET A 459 -27.17 -10.59 -20.15
C MET A 459 -27.93 -9.60 -21.04
N ASP A 460 -29.06 -9.98 -21.64
CA ASP A 460 -29.90 -9.05 -22.40
C ASP A 460 -30.48 -7.92 -21.53
N LYS A 461 -30.94 -8.22 -20.32
CA LYS A 461 -31.39 -7.18 -19.38
C LYS A 461 -30.30 -6.15 -19.07
N ILE A 462 -29.06 -6.62 -18.88
CA ILE A 462 -27.90 -5.76 -18.64
C ILE A 462 -27.66 -4.88 -19.87
N ARG A 463 -27.58 -5.48 -21.06
CA ARG A 463 -27.31 -4.79 -22.31
C ARG A 463 -28.36 -3.71 -22.61
N ILE A 464 -29.64 -4.06 -22.51
CA ILE A 464 -30.75 -3.12 -22.70
C ILE A 464 -30.64 -1.96 -21.69
N THR A 465 -30.41 -2.26 -20.42
CA THR A 465 -30.25 -1.23 -19.37
C THR A 465 -29.11 -0.25 -19.67
N VAL A 466 -27.99 -0.72 -20.22
CA VAL A 466 -26.85 0.13 -20.54
C VAL A 466 -26.89 0.69 -21.98
N GLY A 467 -28.01 0.52 -22.69
CA GLY A 467 -28.23 1.05 -24.05
C GLY A 467 -27.47 0.29 -25.14
N LEU A 468 -27.16 -0.98 -24.91
CA LEU A 468 -26.59 -1.87 -25.92
C LEU A 468 -27.68 -2.75 -26.54
N PRO A 469 -27.58 -3.12 -27.83
CA PRO A 469 -28.52 -4.04 -28.44
C PRO A 469 -28.53 -5.39 -27.74
N PRO A 470 -29.70 -6.04 -27.57
CA PRO A 470 -29.79 -7.38 -27.03
C PRO A 470 -29.07 -8.40 -27.90
N MET A 471 -28.81 -9.60 -27.36
CA MET A 471 -28.11 -10.68 -28.07
C MET A 471 -29.04 -11.82 -28.49
N THR A 472 -30.25 -11.88 -27.91
CA THR A 472 -31.18 -12.99 -28.16
C THR A 472 -32.48 -12.52 -28.82
N PRO A 473 -33.16 -13.43 -29.56
CA PRO A 473 -34.50 -13.12 -30.12
C PRO A 473 -35.53 -12.75 -29.04
N ARG A 474 -35.32 -13.16 -27.79
CA ARG A 474 -36.15 -12.73 -26.65
C ARG A 474 -35.95 -11.26 -26.32
N GLY A 475 -34.71 -10.84 -26.29
CA GLY A 475 -34.35 -9.45 -26.05
C GLY A 475 -34.81 -8.54 -27.17
N GLU A 476 -34.67 -8.96 -28.44
CA GLU A 476 -35.15 -8.22 -29.62
C GLU A 476 -36.67 -8.00 -29.55
N ARG A 477 -37.45 -9.08 -29.34
CA ARG A 477 -38.91 -8.97 -29.17
C ARG A 477 -39.34 -8.11 -27.98
N TYR A 478 -38.49 -8.02 -26.96
CA TYR A 478 -38.73 -7.13 -25.81
C TYR A 478 -38.61 -5.67 -26.28
N MET A 479 -37.52 -5.35 -26.98
CA MET A 479 -37.27 -3.98 -27.47
C MET A 479 -38.31 -3.50 -28.48
N GLU A 480 -38.83 -4.38 -29.35
CA GLU A 480 -39.92 -4.07 -30.28
C GLU A 480 -41.23 -3.58 -29.61
N LYS A 481 -41.43 -3.96 -28.34
CA LYS A 481 -42.61 -3.63 -27.55
C LYS A 481 -42.44 -2.39 -26.65
N VAL A 482 -41.20 -1.92 -26.52
CA VAL A 482 -40.88 -0.75 -25.72
C VAL A 482 -40.98 0.46 -26.64
N GLU A 483 -41.91 1.36 -26.36
CA GLU A 483 -41.93 2.67 -26.98
C GLU A 483 -40.60 3.39 -26.68
N ASP A 484 -40.15 4.23 -27.59
CA ASP A 484 -38.85 4.95 -27.57
C ASP A 484 -38.64 5.73 -26.25
N ASP A 485 -38.45 5.01 -25.14
CA ASP A 485 -38.05 5.60 -23.87
C ASP A 485 -36.56 5.26 -23.62
N ASP A 486 -35.70 6.25 -23.82
CA ASP A 486 -34.25 6.21 -23.66
C ASP A 486 -33.80 5.72 -22.28
N HIS A 487 -34.70 5.35 -21.38
CA HIS A 487 -34.45 5.12 -19.97
C HIS A 487 -34.90 3.75 -19.44
N VAL A 488 -35.01 2.74 -20.29
CA VAL A 488 -35.39 1.39 -19.85
C VAL A 488 -34.32 0.81 -18.91
N THR A 489 -34.65 0.70 -17.64
CA THR A 489 -33.78 0.10 -16.64
C THR A 489 -34.39 -1.21 -16.15
N LEU A 490 -33.99 -2.36 -16.70
CA LEU A 490 -34.46 -3.68 -16.33
C LEU A 490 -33.76 -4.26 -15.11
N ILE A 491 -32.54 -3.79 -14.84
CA ILE A 491 -31.75 -4.20 -13.70
C ILE A 491 -30.87 -3.04 -13.24
N SER A 492 -30.98 -2.67 -11.98
CA SER A 492 -30.25 -1.49 -11.43
C SER A 492 -28.97 -1.84 -10.70
N PHE A 493 -28.87 -3.06 -10.16
CA PHE A 493 -27.73 -3.49 -9.36
C PHE A 493 -27.37 -4.95 -9.65
N LEU A 494 -26.06 -5.19 -9.70
CA LEU A 494 -25.47 -6.53 -9.81
C LEU A 494 -24.47 -6.70 -8.67
N LYS A 495 -24.60 -7.79 -7.92
CA LYS A 495 -23.62 -8.18 -6.91
C LYS A 495 -22.42 -8.84 -7.55
N ILE A 496 -21.22 -8.56 -7.07
CA ILE A 496 -19.98 -9.21 -7.49
C ILE A 496 -19.66 -10.28 -6.47
N GLU A 497 -19.73 -11.55 -6.87
CA GLU A 497 -19.48 -12.72 -6.02
C GLU A 497 -18.62 -13.75 -6.75
N PRO A 498 -17.45 -14.12 -6.17
CA PRO A 498 -16.81 -13.46 -5.01
C PRO A 498 -16.41 -12.03 -5.30
N GLN A 499 -16.25 -11.22 -4.24
CA GLN A 499 -15.77 -9.85 -4.39
C GLN A 499 -14.37 -9.85 -5.03
N VAL A 500 -14.12 -8.88 -5.93
CA VAL A 500 -12.87 -8.80 -6.67
C VAL A 500 -11.93 -7.79 -6.03
N PRO A 501 -10.70 -8.17 -5.63
CA PRO A 501 -9.71 -7.24 -5.10
C PRO A 501 -9.43 -6.09 -6.07
N LEU A 502 -9.36 -4.88 -5.53
CA LEU A 502 -9.06 -3.64 -6.25
C LEU A 502 -7.85 -2.95 -5.63
N TYR A 503 -6.85 -2.70 -6.45
CA TYR A 503 -5.66 -1.94 -6.10
C TYR A 503 -5.64 -0.65 -6.93
N ILE A 504 -5.78 0.51 -6.32
CA ILE A 504 -5.53 1.81 -6.96
C ILE A 504 -4.14 2.26 -6.54
N THR A 505 -3.20 2.23 -7.48
CA THR A 505 -1.77 2.35 -7.24
C THR A 505 -1.14 3.44 -8.10
N TYR A 506 0.14 3.73 -7.82
CA TYR A 506 0.92 4.69 -8.58
C TYR A 506 2.32 4.14 -8.84
N PHE A 507 2.49 3.45 -9.98
CA PHE A 507 3.77 2.90 -10.41
C PHE A 507 4.23 3.55 -11.70
N THR A 508 5.33 4.30 -11.65
CA THR A 508 5.97 4.91 -12.83
C THR A 508 6.90 3.95 -13.56
N VAL A 509 7.18 2.78 -12.97
CA VAL A 509 7.83 1.63 -13.60
C VAL A 509 6.92 0.42 -13.38
N TYR A 510 6.42 -0.17 -14.48
CA TYR A 510 5.45 -1.27 -14.42
C TYR A 510 5.66 -2.23 -15.59
N PRO A 511 5.40 -3.54 -15.45
CA PRO A 511 5.61 -4.50 -16.53
C PRO A 511 4.57 -4.33 -17.65
N GLU A 512 5.00 -4.51 -18.88
CA GLU A 512 4.12 -4.74 -20.03
C GLU A 512 3.85 -6.24 -20.24
N GLU A 513 3.06 -6.59 -21.25
CA GLU A 513 2.63 -7.96 -21.56
C GLU A 513 3.80 -8.93 -21.79
N ASN A 514 4.95 -8.43 -22.24
CA ASN A 514 6.19 -9.20 -22.44
C ASN A 514 7.10 -9.23 -21.20
N ASN A 515 6.61 -8.82 -20.02
CA ASN A 515 7.37 -8.66 -18.79
C ASN A 515 8.52 -7.64 -18.85
N GLN A 516 8.61 -6.83 -19.91
CA GLN A 516 9.57 -5.74 -19.98
C GLN A 516 9.08 -4.55 -19.15
N LEU A 517 10.00 -3.91 -18.42
CA LEU A 517 9.68 -2.73 -17.63
C LEU A 517 9.46 -1.50 -18.51
N LYS A 518 8.29 -0.92 -18.42
CA LYS A 518 7.95 0.35 -19.03
C LYS A 518 8.02 1.49 -18.04
N PHE A 519 8.55 2.62 -18.50
CA PHE A 519 8.67 3.85 -17.73
C PHE A 519 7.57 4.83 -18.12
N TYR A 520 6.82 5.28 -17.12
CA TYR A 520 5.70 6.22 -17.29
C TYR A 520 6.05 7.60 -16.74
N THR A 521 5.30 8.59 -17.16
CA THR A 521 5.43 9.98 -16.66
C THR A 521 4.96 10.05 -15.22
N ASP A 522 5.67 10.79 -14.38
CA ASP A 522 5.28 11.09 -13.00
C ASP A 522 4.22 12.21 -12.96
N ILE A 523 2.98 11.86 -13.29
CA ILE A 523 1.88 12.81 -13.53
C ILE A 523 1.42 13.58 -12.30
N TYR A 524 1.71 13.10 -11.10
CA TYR A 524 1.40 13.76 -9.81
C TYR A 524 2.65 14.21 -9.06
N GLU A 525 3.83 14.13 -9.69
CA GLU A 525 5.13 14.44 -9.11
C GLU A 525 5.47 13.63 -7.84
N TYR A 526 4.91 12.42 -7.71
CA TYR A 526 5.12 11.59 -6.53
C TYR A 526 6.53 11.01 -6.45
N ASP A 527 7.15 10.65 -7.59
CA ASP A 527 8.55 10.21 -7.61
C ASP A 527 9.49 11.33 -7.18
N LYS A 528 9.25 12.55 -7.64
CA LYS A 528 10.01 13.73 -7.25
C LYS A 528 9.95 13.95 -5.73
N ILE A 529 8.75 13.85 -5.14
CA ILE A 529 8.53 14.00 -3.70
C ILE A 529 9.21 12.86 -2.92
N MET A 530 9.05 11.62 -3.39
CA MET A 530 9.67 10.44 -2.77
C MET A 530 11.19 10.51 -2.85
N TRP A 531 11.74 10.96 -3.98
CA TRP A 531 13.17 11.06 -4.16
C TRP A 531 13.83 12.00 -3.15
N GLU A 532 13.20 13.12 -2.82
CA GLU A 532 13.71 14.01 -1.77
C GLU A 532 13.83 13.33 -0.39
N GLN A 533 12.99 12.33 -0.13
CA GLN A 533 13.06 11.51 1.08
C GLN A 533 14.06 10.35 0.96
N LEU A 534 14.23 9.79 -0.24
CA LEU A 534 15.04 8.59 -0.48
C LEU A 534 16.51 8.89 -0.78
N LYS A 535 16.83 10.06 -1.34
CA LYS A 535 18.21 10.40 -1.73
C LYS A 535 19.27 10.24 -0.62
N PRO A 536 18.98 10.43 0.71
CA PRO A 536 19.97 10.19 1.75
C PRO A 536 20.41 8.72 1.88
N TYR A 537 19.62 7.80 1.32
CA TYR A 537 19.86 6.36 1.35
C TYR A 537 20.57 5.84 0.09
N CYS A 538 20.83 6.68 -0.91
CA CYS A 538 21.30 6.34 -2.24
C CYS A 538 22.61 7.06 -2.59
N ASP A 539 23.40 6.54 -3.55
CA ASP A 539 24.73 7.07 -3.97
C ASP A 539 24.71 7.76 -5.35
N PHE A 540 23.57 8.27 -5.87
CA PHE A 540 23.53 8.84 -7.23
C PHE A 540 22.63 10.06 -7.39
#